data_be0a864419bbd68946110e78daac5ef1
#
_entry.id   be0a864419bbd68946110e78daac5ef1
#
_cell.length_a   1.000
_cell.length_b   1.000
_cell.length_c   1.000
_cell.angle_alpha   90.00
_cell.angle_beta   90.00
_cell.angle_gamma   90.00
#
_symmetry.space_group_name_H-M   'P 1'
#
loop_
_entity.id
_entity.type
_entity.pdbx_description
1 polymer ?
#
loop_
_entity_poly.entity_id
_entity_poly.type
_entity_poly.pdbx_seq_one_letter_code
_entity_poly.pdbx_strand_id
1 'polypeptide(L)'
;GDGFMPTSVANGPWSPESMHGRVVIGLLGFVIEERHGSDDFVPARLTVDMFRLPNITTPVEVTTRLVRDGLRIKVIEAEFISGGTSMARASCQLLRRTENAPGNVWSPPNWRVPAPAEIAKPTDPRLGMNGKWETRPIVGHMGSLGERRLWMSEVRELVEGVKMTPFVHVATGADFASPFANAGDQGLGYINSDVTI
;
A
#
# COMPACT_ATOMS: atom_id res chain seq x y z
N GLY A 1 10.32 18.57 7.45
CA GLY A 1 9.51 17.45 6.96
C GLY A 1 8.68 17.90 5.78
N ASP A 2 8.35 16.96 4.88
CA ASP A 2 7.51 17.27 3.74
C ASP A 2 6.07 17.26 4.22
N GLY A 3 5.40 18.42 4.05
CA GLY A 3 4.01 18.58 4.38
C GLY A 3 3.12 18.23 3.19
N PHE A 4 2.06 17.46 3.44
CA PHE A 4 1.05 17.10 2.45
C PHE A 4 -0.31 17.61 2.92
N MET A 5 -1.08 18.19 1.99
CA MET A 5 -2.46 18.55 2.25
C MET A 5 -3.36 17.49 1.60
N PRO A 6 -4.13 16.74 2.41
CA PRO A 6 -5.06 15.75 1.86
C PRO A 6 -6.16 16.42 1.01
N THR A 7 -6.57 15.74 -0.04
CA THR A 7 -7.75 16.11 -0.83
C THR A 7 -8.90 15.16 -0.54
N SER A 8 -10.09 15.44 -1.06
CA SER A 8 -11.25 14.56 -0.93
C SER A 8 -11.02 13.15 -1.49
N VAL A 9 -10.04 12.97 -2.39
CA VAL A 9 -9.65 11.65 -2.92
C VAL A 9 -9.01 10.76 -1.86
N ALA A 10 -8.42 11.36 -0.81
CA ALA A 10 -7.82 10.64 0.32
C ALA A 10 -8.85 10.02 1.27
N ASN A 11 -10.14 10.32 1.11
CA ASN A 11 -11.21 9.85 1.99
C ASN A 11 -11.29 8.32 2.05
N GLY A 12 -11.47 7.82 3.26
CA GLY A 12 -11.69 6.41 3.59
C GLY A 12 -13.16 6.06 3.83
N PRO A 13 -13.46 4.78 4.02
CA PRO A 13 -14.84 4.30 4.15
C PRO A 13 -15.43 4.43 5.57
N TRP A 14 -14.62 4.75 6.58
CA TRP A 14 -15.01 4.65 7.98
C TRP A 14 -15.81 5.86 8.49
N SER A 15 -15.53 7.03 7.97
CA SER A 15 -16.31 8.26 8.20
C SER A 15 -16.08 9.24 7.04
N PRO A 16 -16.92 10.27 6.86
CA PRO A 16 -16.77 11.27 5.81
C PRO A 16 -15.42 12.00 5.80
N GLU A 17 -14.81 12.13 6.95
CA GLU A 17 -13.53 12.84 7.12
C GLU A 17 -12.34 11.90 7.35
N SER A 18 -12.56 10.59 7.43
CA SER A 18 -11.47 9.64 7.66
C SER A 18 -10.56 9.52 6.44
N MET A 19 -9.25 9.43 6.68
CA MET A 19 -8.29 9.12 5.65
C MET A 19 -8.21 7.62 5.40
N HIS A 20 -8.11 7.23 4.15
CA HIS A 20 -7.97 5.82 3.75
C HIS A 20 -6.58 5.29 4.08
N GLY A 21 -6.48 4.06 4.61
CA GLY A 21 -5.19 3.42 4.94
C GLY A 21 -4.23 3.36 3.75
N ARG A 22 -4.74 3.21 2.50
CA ARG A 22 -3.93 3.26 1.29
C ARG A 22 -3.06 4.53 1.19
N VAL A 23 -3.57 5.67 1.67
CA VAL A 23 -2.83 6.95 1.65
C VAL A 23 -1.76 6.95 2.72
N VAL A 24 -2.08 6.44 3.91
CA VAL A 24 -1.13 6.34 5.03
C VAL A 24 0.06 5.46 4.65
N ILE A 25 -0.22 4.23 4.18
CA ILE A 25 0.81 3.26 3.81
C ILE A 25 1.59 3.76 2.58
N GLY A 26 0.88 4.29 1.59
CA GLY A 26 1.48 4.83 0.38
C GLY A 26 2.44 5.98 0.64
N LEU A 27 2.04 6.99 1.45
CA LEU A 27 2.90 8.14 1.78
C LEU A 27 4.12 7.74 2.61
N LEU A 28 3.98 6.80 3.55
CA LEU A 28 5.13 6.25 4.27
C LEU A 28 6.11 5.59 3.30
N GLY A 29 5.63 4.74 2.39
CA GLY A 29 6.46 4.11 1.36
C GLY A 29 7.10 5.13 0.42
N PHE A 30 6.32 6.10 -0.06
CA PHE A 30 6.78 7.16 -0.96
C PHE A 30 7.93 7.98 -0.36
N VAL A 31 7.76 8.51 0.85
CA VAL A 31 8.78 9.37 1.49
C VAL A 31 10.03 8.56 1.87
N ILE A 32 9.86 7.28 2.25
CA ILE A 32 11.01 6.39 2.50
C ILE A 32 11.81 6.20 1.21
N GLU A 33 11.14 5.88 0.10
CA GLU A 33 11.81 5.64 -1.18
C GLU A 33 12.45 6.92 -1.73
N GLU A 34 11.75 8.06 -1.66
CA GLU A 34 12.26 9.35 -2.11
C GLU A 34 13.54 9.77 -1.37
N ARG A 35 13.60 9.60 -0.06
CA ARG A 35 14.72 10.06 0.76
C ARG A 35 15.87 9.08 0.88
N HIS A 36 15.60 7.79 0.79
CA HIS A 36 16.56 6.73 1.12
C HIS A 36 16.76 5.71 0.01
N GLY A 37 15.90 5.74 -1.02
CA GLY A 37 16.00 4.89 -2.20
C GLY A 37 17.18 5.27 -3.09
N SER A 38 17.63 4.32 -3.89
CA SER A 38 18.60 4.52 -4.96
C SER A 38 18.52 3.35 -5.93
N ASP A 39 19.16 3.48 -7.10
CA ASP A 39 19.20 2.40 -8.10
C ASP A 39 19.87 1.11 -7.56
N ASP A 40 20.75 1.25 -6.58
CA ASP A 40 21.47 0.13 -5.96
C ASP A 40 20.63 -0.65 -4.92
N PHE A 41 19.55 -0.08 -4.42
CA PHE A 41 18.77 -0.67 -3.34
C PHE A 41 17.31 -0.86 -3.74
N VAL A 42 16.70 -1.96 -3.27
CA VAL A 42 15.29 -2.24 -3.47
C VAL A 42 14.58 -2.36 -2.12
N PRO A 43 13.36 -1.86 -1.98
CA PRO A 43 12.50 -2.19 -0.86
C PRO A 43 12.25 -3.72 -0.84
N ALA A 44 12.52 -4.33 0.30
CA ALA A 44 12.39 -5.77 0.51
C ALA A 44 11.38 -6.12 1.60
N ARG A 45 11.04 -5.17 2.43
CA ARG A 45 9.98 -5.26 3.42
C ARG A 45 9.57 -3.86 3.84
N LEU A 46 8.27 -3.63 3.92
CA LEU A 46 7.65 -2.49 4.60
C LEU A 46 6.63 -3.02 5.60
N THR A 47 6.81 -2.72 6.89
CA THR A 47 5.82 -2.98 7.93
C THR A 47 5.29 -1.65 8.43
N VAL A 48 3.97 -1.51 8.48
CA VAL A 48 3.28 -0.29 8.92
C VAL A 48 2.32 -0.64 10.05
N ASP A 49 2.47 0.00 11.18
CA ASP A 49 1.50 -0.02 12.29
C ASP A 49 0.61 1.23 12.21
N MET A 50 -0.69 1.02 12.11
CA MET A 50 -1.71 2.07 12.05
C MET A 50 -2.51 2.07 13.34
N PHE A 51 -2.25 2.99 14.24
CA PHE A 51 -2.84 3.00 15.58
C PHE A 51 -3.83 4.14 15.82
N ARG A 52 -3.98 5.04 14.85
CA ARG A 52 -4.98 6.13 14.86
C ARG A 52 -5.49 6.38 13.46
N LEU A 53 -6.74 6.78 13.35
CA LEU A 53 -7.38 7.13 12.08
C LEU A 53 -7.15 8.62 11.78
N PRO A 54 -6.34 8.98 10.76
CA PRO A 54 -6.13 10.37 10.40
C PRO A 54 -7.38 10.98 9.75
N ASN A 55 -7.45 12.32 9.80
CA ASN A 55 -8.52 13.11 9.18
C ASN A 55 -7.99 13.77 7.88
N ILE A 56 -8.83 13.83 6.83
CA ILE A 56 -8.48 14.45 5.55
C ILE A 56 -8.48 15.99 5.58
N THR A 57 -8.99 16.60 6.64
CA THR A 57 -9.00 18.07 6.80
C THR A 57 -7.73 18.61 7.48
N THR A 58 -6.85 17.72 7.93
CA THR A 58 -5.66 18.09 8.70
C THR A 58 -4.40 17.83 7.86
N PRO A 59 -3.45 18.77 7.81
CA PRO A 59 -2.17 18.56 7.15
C PRO A 59 -1.42 17.35 7.72
N VAL A 60 -0.70 16.68 6.84
CA VAL A 60 0.10 15.49 7.13
C VAL A 60 1.57 15.79 6.95
N GLU A 61 2.38 15.31 7.85
CA GLU A 61 3.84 15.29 7.74
C GLU A 61 4.34 13.86 7.85
N VAL A 62 5.33 13.49 7.03
CA VAL A 62 6.05 12.22 7.16
C VAL A 62 7.50 12.52 7.48
N THR A 63 7.95 11.99 8.62
CA THR A 63 9.36 12.05 9.03
C THR A 63 10.02 10.69 8.84
N THR A 64 11.33 10.70 8.58
CA THR A 64 12.11 9.45 8.42
C THR A 64 13.37 9.50 9.25
N ARG A 65 13.81 8.34 9.73
CA ARG A 65 15.07 8.14 10.45
C ARG A 65 15.80 6.93 9.88
N LEU A 66 17.02 7.14 9.42
CA LEU A 66 17.91 6.05 9.01
C LEU A 66 18.45 5.36 10.27
N VAL A 67 17.99 4.15 10.54
CA VAL A 67 18.42 3.34 11.71
C VAL A 67 19.73 2.64 11.42
N ARG A 68 19.88 2.15 10.18
CA ARG A 68 21.09 1.48 9.72
C ARG A 68 21.38 1.89 8.27
N ASP A 69 22.60 2.35 8.03
CA ASP A 69 23.16 2.59 6.71
C ASP A 69 24.31 1.63 6.46
N GLY A 70 24.01 0.44 5.98
CA GLY A 70 24.99 -0.60 5.71
C GLY A 70 25.20 -0.82 4.22
N LEU A 71 26.32 -1.44 3.86
CA LEU A 71 26.68 -1.71 2.45
C LEU A 71 25.66 -2.62 1.73
N ARG A 72 24.96 -3.49 2.45
CA ARG A 72 24.02 -4.47 1.88
C ARG A 72 22.59 -4.25 2.31
N ILE A 73 22.38 -3.63 3.47
CA ILE A 73 21.08 -3.47 4.11
C ILE A 73 20.99 -2.06 4.68
N LYS A 74 19.92 -1.36 4.34
CA LYS A 74 19.49 -0.14 5.03
C LYS A 74 18.21 -0.45 5.79
N VAL A 75 18.06 0.14 6.98
CA VAL A 75 16.82 0.07 7.77
C VAL A 75 16.37 1.49 8.07
N ILE A 76 15.15 1.80 7.69
CA ILE A 76 14.55 3.11 7.83
C ILE A 76 13.29 2.98 8.69
N GLU A 77 13.15 3.86 9.65
CA GLU A 77 11.88 4.11 10.33
C GLU A 77 11.24 5.38 9.78
N ALA A 78 9.92 5.38 9.70
CA ALA A 78 9.14 6.55 9.32
C ALA A 78 7.93 6.71 10.25
N GLU A 79 7.49 7.96 10.41
CA GLU A 79 6.33 8.30 11.22
C GLU A 79 5.39 9.20 10.40
N PHE A 80 4.11 8.83 10.40
CA PHE A 80 3.02 9.59 9.80
C PHE A 80 2.36 10.43 10.88
N ILE A 81 2.44 11.75 10.74
CA ILE A 81 1.98 12.72 11.71
C ILE A 81 0.84 13.53 11.09
N SER A 82 -0.26 13.69 11.80
CA SER A 82 -1.37 14.55 11.39
C SER A 82 -1.77 15.45 12.55
N GLY A 83 -1.79 16.76 12.31
CA GLY A 83 -2.08 17.74 13.35
C GLY A 83 -1.14 17.66 14.57
N GLY A 84 0.13 17.37 14.35
CA GLY A 84 1.14 17.20 15.40
C GLY A 84 1.02 15.91 16.21
N THR A 85 0.14 15.00 15.81
CA THR A 85 -0.08 13.71 16.49
C THR A 85 0.39 12.56 15.61
N SER A 86 1.15 11.62 16.17
CA SER A 86 1.56 10.38 15.50
C SER A 86 0.33 9.49 15.25
N MET A 87 0.12 9.09 14.00
CA MET A 87 -1.02 8.28 13.57
C MET A 87 -0.60 6.88 13.16
N ALA A 88 0.58 6.75 12.54
CA ALA A 88 1.14 5.48 12.08
C ALA A 88 2.66 5.51 12.10
N ARG A 89 3.28 4.35 12.16
CA ARG A 89 4.72 4.16 12.05
C ARG A 89 5.05 3.08 11.04
N ALA A 90 6.21 3.21 10.40
CA ALA A 90 6.71 2.21 9.48
C ALA A 90 8.15 1.83 9.78
N SER A 91 8.49 0.57 9.49
CA SER A 91 9.86 0.08 9.37
C SER A 91 10.04 -0.47 7.98
N CYS A 92 11.02 0.05 7.24
CA CYS A 92 11.35 -0.40 5.89
C CYS A 92 12.78 -0.94 5.85
N GLN A 93 12.94 -2.07 5.19
CA GLN A 93 14.24 -2.65 4.88
C GLN A 93 14.51 -2.51 3.38
N LEU A 94 15.62 -1.87 3.03
CA LEU A 94 16.13 -1.83 1.67
C LEU A 94 17.32 -2.79 1.56
N LEU A 95 17.32 -3.63 0.53
CA LEU A 95 18.40 -4.56 0.23
C LEU A 95 19.14 -4.11 -1.03
N ARG A 96 20.48 -4.23 -0.98
CA ARG A 96 21.31 -3.95 -2.14
C ARG A 96 21.03 -4.96 -3.25
N ARG A 97 20.87 -4.48 -4.48
CA ARG A 97 20.82 -5.32 -5.68
C ARG A 97 22.14 -6.04 -5.86
N THR A 98 22.09 -7.34 -6.07
CA THR A 98 23.25 -8.19 -6.29
C THR A 98 22.94 -9.15 -7.44
N GLU A 99 23.98 -9.79 -7.97
CA GLU A 99 23.80 -10.94 -8.84
C GLU A 99 23.13 -12.10 -8.09
N ASN A 100 22.41 -12.92 -8.80
CA ASN A 100 21.84 -14.13 -8.23
C ASN A 100 22.95 -15.07 -7.73
N ALA A 101 22.68 -15.77 -6.64
CA ALA A 101 23.57 -16.82 -6.17
C ALA A 101 23.72 -17.89 -7.26
N PRO A 102 24.90 -18.48 -7.42
CA PRO A 102 25.12 -19.56 -8.37
C PRO A 102 24.28 -20.79 -8.02
N GLY A 103 23.86 -21.53 -9.04
CA GLY A 103 23.08 -22.75 -8.90
C GLY A 103 21.58 -22.56 -9.13
N ASN A 104 20.84 -23.67 -9.01
CA ASN A 104 19.39 -23.69 -9.19
C ASN A 104 18.70 -23.71 -7.82
N VAL A 105 17.70 -22.83 -7.65
CA VAL A 105 16.86 -22.80 -6.46
C VAL A 105 15.48 -23.31 -6.85
N TRP A 106 14.92 -24.21 -6.04
CA TRP A 106 13.54 -24.62 -6.22
C TRP A 106 12.61 -23.42 -6.13
N SER A 107 11.64 -23.35 -7.03
CA SER A 107 10.55 -22.38 -6.97
C SER A 107 9.22 -23.12 -7.10
N PRO A 108 8.15 -22.62 -6.43
CA PRO A 108 6.84 -23.17 -6.62
C PRO A 108 6.38 -23.00 -8.07
N PRO A 109 5.46 -23.84 -8.56
CA PRO A 109 4.84 -23.63 -9.87
C PRO A 109 4.27 -22.23 -10.00
N ASN A 110 4.45 -21.61 -11.15
CA ASN A 110 3.86 -20.31 -11.43
C ASN A 110 2.34 -20.36 -11.24
N TRP A 111 1.82 -19.33 -10.59
CA TRP A 111 0.39 -19.16 -10.44
C TRP A 111 -0.25 -18.95 -11.81
N ARG A 112 -1.01 -19.93 -12.29
CA ARG A 112 -1.67 -19.87 -13.60
C ARG A 112 -2.98 -19.10 -13.46
N VAL A 113 -2.95 -17.85 -13.82
CA VAL A 113 -4.12 -16.96 -13.86
C VAL A 113 -4.08 -16.17 -15.18
N PRO A 114 -5.25 -15.80 -15.73
CA PRO A 114 -5.29 -14.90 -16.90
C PRO A 114 -4.57 -13.58 -16.59
N ALA A 115 -3.91 -13.01 -17.59
CA ALA A 115 -3.32 -11.69 -17.46
C ALA A 115 -4.42 -10.63 -17.25
N PRO A 116 -4.15 -9.50 -16.56
CA PRO A 116 -5.16 -8.47 -16.33
C PRO A 116 -5.86 -7.99 -17.61
N ALA A 117 -5.12 -7.91 -18.73
CA ALA A 117 -5.66 -7.49 -20.03
C ALA A 117 -6.67 -8.48 -20.63
N GLU A 118 -6.63 -9.74 -20.21
CA GLU A 118 -7.55 -10.81 -20.70
C GLU A 118 -8.85 -10.85 -19.90
N ILE A 119 -8.96 -10.10 -18.80
CA ILE A 119 -10.11 -10.08 -17.90
C ILE A 119 -10.90 -8.79 -18.12
N ALA A 120 -12.19 -8.91 -18.36
CA ALA A 120 -13.07 -7.74 -18.52
C ALA A 120 -13.06 -6.85 -17.26
N LYS A 121 -13.13 -5.53 -17.48
CA LYS A 121 -13.36 -4.59 -16.38
C LYS A 121 -14.76 -4.81 -15.83
N PRO A 122 -14.94 -4.85 -14.50
CA PRO A 122 -16.26 -4.87 -13.92
C PRO A 122 -17.01 -3.58 -14.28
N THR A 123 -18.30 -3.70 -14.53
CA THR A 123 -19.19 -2.56 -14.82
C THR A 123 -19.68 -1.85 -13.57
N ASP A 124 -19.62 -2.54 -12.42
CA ASP A 124 -20.02 -1.95 -11.14
C ASP A 124 -18.88 -1.09 -10.56
N PRO A 125 -19.07 0.24 -10.45
CA PRO A 125 -18.02 1.15 -9.95
C PRO A 125 -17.62 0.87 -8.49
N ARG A 126 -18.50 0.22 -7.71
CA ARG A 126 -18.20 -0.14 -6.32
C ARG A 126 -17.05 -1.14 -6.21
N LEU A 127 -16.85 -1.99 -7.21
CA LEU A 127 -15.76 -2.95 -7.26
C LEU A 127 -14.38 -2.29 -7.44
N GLY A 128 -14.33 -1.01 -7.85
CA GLY A 128 -13.13 -0.18 -7.91
C GLY A 128 -13.09 0.89 -6.81
N MET A 129 -13.86 0.75 -5.74
CA MET A 129 -13.95 1.76 -4.67
C MET A 129 -14.19 3.17 -5.24
N ASN A 130 -15.19 3.30 -6.10
CA ASN A 130 -15.56 4.56 -6.74
C ASN A 130 -14.41 5.22 -7.52
N GLY A 131 -13.65 4.42 -8.26
CA GLY A 131 -12.58 4.89 -9.12
C GLY A 131 -11.24 5.14 -8.45
N LYS A 132 -11.03 4.65 -7.24
CA LYS A 132 -9.71 4.65 -6.58
C LYS A 132 -8.83 3.52 -7.12
N TRP A 133 -9.43 2.35 -7.39
CA TRP A 133 -8.74 1.18 -7.93
C TRP A 133 -9.35 0.68 -9.23
N GLU A 134 -8.52 0.18 -10.11
CA GLU A 134 -8.93 -0.70 -11.19
C GLU A 134 -8.84 -2.15 -10.69
N THR A 135 -9.94 -2.89 -10.78
CA THR A 135 -9.99 -4.29 -10.38
C THR A 135 -10.31 -5.19 -11.57
N ARG A 136 -9.77 -6.42 -11.56
CA ARG A 136 -10.05 -7.48 -12.53
C ARG A 136 -10.33 -8.76 -11.75
N PRO A 137 -11.59 -9.05 -11.43
CA PRO A 137 -11.96 -10.26 -10.71
C PRO A 137 -11.63 -11.53 -11.51
N ILE A 138 -11.03 -12.52 -10.85
CA ILE A 138 -10.72 -13.84 -11.41
C ILE A 138 -11.68 -14.86 -10.80
N VAL A 139 -11.77 -14.90 -9.47
CA VAL A 139 -12.64 -15.81 -8.71
C VAL A 139 -13.26 -15.03 -7.55
N GLY A 140 -14.56 -15.19 -7.35
CA GLY A 140 -15.27 -14.55 -6.25
C GLY A 140 -15.25 -13.02 -6.30
N HIS A 141 -15.72 -12.42 -5.25
CA HIS A 141 -15.72 -10.96 -5.04
C HIS A 141 -15.62 -10.66 -3.54
N MET A 142 -15.40 -9.41 -3.18
CA MET A 142 -15.41 -8.99 -1.78
C MET A 142 -16.77 -9.31 -1.13
N GLY A 143 -16.73 -10.02 0.00
CA GLY A 143 -17.93 -10.48 0.71
C GLY A 143 -18.47 -11.85 0.27
N SER A 144 -18.00 -12.44 -0.84
CA SER A 144 -18.39 -13.81 -1.19
C SER A 144 -17.80 -14.83 -0.21
N LEU A 145 -18.54 -15.91 0.03
CA LEU A 145 -18.03 -17.06 0.80
C LEU A 145 -17.22 -17.95 -0.16
N GLY A 146 -15.98 -18.26 0.19
CA GLY A 146 -15.09 -19.12 -0.60
C GLY A 146 -13.86 -18.39 -1.14
N GLU A 147 -13.22 -19.00 -2.12
CA GLU A 147 -11.98 -18.48 -2.71
C GLU A 147 -12.21 -17.14 -3.41
N ARG A 148 -11.23 -16.24 -3.27
CA ARG A 148 -11.26 -14.92 -3.91
C ARG A 148 -9.90 -14.63 -4.54
N ARG A 149 -9.91 -14.21 -5.79
CA ARG A 149 -8.73 -13.80 -6.54
C ARG A 149 -9.07 -12.62 -7.44
N LEU A 150 -8.22 -11.63 -7.47
CA LEU A 150 -8.34 -10.52 -8.40
C LEU A 150 -6.97 -9.89 -8.70
N TRP A 151 -6.88 -9.23 -9.84
CA TRP A 151 -5.88 -8.21 -10.06
C TRP A 151 -6.42 -6.86 -9.62
N MET A 152 -5.56 -6.08 -9.01
CA MET A 152 -5.89 -4.73 -8.57
C MET A 152 -4.72 -3.79 -8.83
N SER A 153 -5.04 -2.56 -9.22
CA SER A 153 -4.08 -1.47 -9.36
C SER A 153 -4.67 -0.17 -8.84
N GLU A 154 -3.89 0.59 -8.09
CA GLU A 154 -4.21 1.98 -7.75
C GLU A 154 -4.17 2.82 -9.05
N VAL A 155 -5.21 3.63 -9.28
CA VAL A 155 -5.32 4.46 -10.49
C VAL A 155 -5.26 5.96 -10.21
N ARG A 156 -5.19 6.33 -8.94
CA ARG A 156 -5.05 7.73 -8.51
C ARG A 156 -3.62 8.02 -8.12
N GLU A 157 -3.16 9.19 -8.48
CA GLU A 157 -1.89 9.69 -7.97
C GLU A 157 -1.96 9.80 -6.45
N LEU A 158 -0.91 9.38 -5.78
CA LEU A 158 -0.77 9.52 -4.33
C LEU A 158 -0.42 10.96 -3.96
N VAL A 159 0.47 11.55 -4.72
CA VAL A 159 0.88 12.96 -4.66
C VAL A 159 0.64 13.56 -6.03
N GLU A 160 -0.05 14.69 -6.10
CA GLU A 160 -0.43 15.35 -7.34
C GLU A 160 0.78 15.64 -8.22
N GLY A 161 0.71 15.23 -9.48
CA GLY A 161 1.77 15.41 -10.48
C GLY A 161 2.98 14.50 -10.29
N VAL A 162 2.95 13.56 -9.34
CA VAL A 162 4.05 12.63 -9.08
C VAL A 162 3.66 11.21 -9.48
N LYS A 163 4.42 10.64 -10.43
CA LYS A 163 4.22 9.26 -10.86
C LYS A 163 4.65 8.30 -9.74
N MET A 164 3.77 7.40 -9.37
CA MET A 164 4.09 6.35 -8.42
C MET A 164 5.08 5.33 -9.00
N THR A 165 6.05 4.94 -8.19
CA THR A 165 6.95 3.81 -8.47
C THR A 165 6.23 2.48 -8.27
N PRO A 166 6.77 1.36 -8.74
CA PRO A 166 6.20 0.03 -8.45
C PRO A 166 6.07 -0.26 -6.95
N PHE A 167 7.01 0.20 -6.14
CA PHE A 167 6.94 0.03 -4.70
C PHE A 167 5.78 0.83 -4.08
N VAL A 168 5.61 2.08 -4.47
CA VAL A 168 4.51 2.92 -3.99
C VAL A 168 3.15 2.36 -4.43
N HIS A 169 3.05 1.82 -5.65
CA HIS A 169 1.84 1.11 -6.10
C HIS A 169 1.50 -0.09 -5.21
N VAL A 170 2.49 -0.91 -4.84
CA VAL A 170 2.27 -2.03 -3.92
C VAL A 170 1.90 -1.53 -2.54
N ALA A 171 2.56 -0.51 -2.03
CA ALA A 171 2.26 0.07 -0.72
C ALA A 171 0.82 0.62 -0.64
N THR A 172 0.37 1.37 -1.64
CA THR A 172 -1.02 1.85 -1.70
C THR A 172 -2.03 0.72 -1.84
N GLY A 173 -1.70 -0.30 -2.64
CA GLY A 173 -2.58 -1.44 -2.89
C GLY A 173 -2.72 -2.40 -1.70
N ALA A 174 -1.71 -2.47 -0.84
CA ALA A 174 -1.65 -3.43 0.27
C ALA A 174 -2.79 -3.29 1.28
N ASP A 175 -3.30 -2.07 1.49
CA ASP A 175 -4.45 -1.81 2.36
C ASP A 175 -5.71 -2.58 1.94
N PHE A 176 -5.86 -2.87 0.65
CA PHE A 176 -7.01 -3.62 0.13
C PHE A 176 -6.98 -5.10 0.50
N ALA A 177 -5.84 -5.67 0.83
CA ALA A 177 -5.73 -7.10 1.14
C ALA A 177 -6.60 -7.51 2.34
N SER A 178 -6.64 -6.67 3.38
CA SER A 178 -7.44 -6.93 4.57
C SER A 178 -8.95 -6.94 4.27
N PRO A 179 -9.57 -5.90 3.71
CA PRO A 179 -10.99 -5.94 3.39
C PRO A 179 -11.34 -7.03 2.37
N PHE A 180 -10.47 -7.30 1.41
CA PHE A 180 -10.71 -8.36 0.43
C PHE A 180 -10.69 -9.76 1.06
N ALA A 181 -9.81 -10.00 2.02
CA ALA A 181 -9.73 -11.28 2.73
C ALA A 181 -10.81 -11.45 3.81
N ASN A 182 -11.14 -10.38 4.53
CA ASN A 182 -11.90 -10.46 5.78
C ASN A 182 -13.37 -9.98 5.69
N ALA A 183 -13.80 -9.37 4.58
CA ALA A 183 -15.20 -9.04 4.41
C ALA A 183 -16.03 -10.33 4.25
N GLY A 184 -17.05 -10.49 5.08
CA GLY A 184 -18.04 -11.55 4.97
C GLY A 184 -19.29 -11.12 4.18
N ASP A 185 -20.29 -11.98 4.11
CA ASP A 185 -21.58 -11.71 3.46
C ASP A 185 -22.39 -10.60 4.15
N GLN A 186 -22.06 -10.29 5.40
CA GLN A 186 -22.63 -9.16 6.16
C GLN A 186 -21.74 -7.90 6.12
N GLY A 187 -20.68 -7.90 5.29
CA GLY A 187 -19.76 -6.79 5.12
C GLY A 187 -18.46 -6.92 5.90
N LEU A 188 -17.77 -5.79 6.06
CA LEU A 188 -16.48 -5.69 6.77
C LEU A 188 -16.71 -5.10 8.17
N GLY A 189 -16.46 -5.89 9.20
CA GLY A 189 -16.66 -5.50 10.61
C GLY A 189 -15.42 -4.97 11.33
N TYR A 190 -14.24 -5.06 10.70
CA TYR A 190 -12.96 -4.72 11.35
C TYR A 190 -12.12 -3.81 10.47
N ILE A 191 -11.43 -2.87 11.12
CA ILE A 191 -10.36 -2.08 10.51
C ILE A 191 -9.03 -2.79 10.75
N ASN A 192 -8.16 -2.79 9.76
CA ASN A 192 -6.80 -3.31 9.90
C ASN A 192 -5.95 -2.36 10.77
N SER A 193 -5.10 -2.94 11.62
CA SER A 193 -4.17 -2.22 12.49
C SER A 193 -2.76 -2.18 11.95
N ASP A 194 -2.42 -3.10 11.06
CA ASP A 194 -1.08 -3.22 10.49
C ASP A 194 -1.11 -3.80 9.08
N VAL A 195 -0.02 -3.56 8.36
CA VAL A 195 0.25 -4.15 7.04
C VAL A 195 1.73 -4.48 6.94
N THR A 196 2.05 -5.65 6.42
CA THR A 196 3.43 -6.02 6.02
C THR A 196 3.44 -6.46 4.56
N ILE A 197 4.34 -5.91 3.76
CA ILE A 197 4.60 -6.21 2.36
C ILE A 197 6.09 -6.41 2.09
#